data_1553eff1082c221377525a9dde8f92a6
#
_entry.id   1553eff1082c221377525a9dde8f92a6
#
_cell.length_a   1.000
_cell.length_b   1.000
_cell.length_c   1.000
_cell.angle_alpha   90.00
_cell.angle_beta   90.00
_cell.angle_gamma   90.00
#
_symmetry.space_group_name_H-M   'P 1'
#
loop_
_entity.id
_entity.type
_entity.pdbx_description
1 polymer ?
#
loop_
_entity_poly.entity_id
_entity_poly.type
_entity_poly.pdbx_seq_one_letter_code
_entity_poly.pdbx_strand_id
1 'polypeptide(L)'
;EKTPLNAVIHGMVKREGFTAQKVYFQSVPGFYVTGILFRPQDAKGKLPAILCPHGHGGRLQTHSEAKVLDEIRIGAEKFKESGRMPKVARAATLARLGNVVLLFDMIGYADNVQLSYQLAHRFAKQRPEMEDKKSWGLYSTQAELRLQSIMGLQTWNGIRALDFLAGLPDVDPKRMAVTGGSGGGTQTILLGA
;
A
#
# COMPACT_ATOMS: atom_id res chain seq x y z
N GLU A 1 1.58 18.48 -11.50
CA GLU A 1 3.03 18.47 -11.59
C GLU A 1 3.61 17.48 -10.55
N LYS A 2 4.62 16.67 -10.95
CA LYS A 2 5.29 15.74 -10.04
C LYS A 2 6.38 16.47 -9.27
N THR A 3 6.24 16.51 -7.94
CA THR A 3 7.26 17.07 -7.04
C THR A 3 8.29 16.00 -6.63
N PRO A 4 9.48 16.37 -6.11
CA PRO A 4 10.45 15.42 -5.59
C PRO A 4 9.83 14.49 -4.52
N LEU A 5 10.16 13.20 -4.59
CA LEU A 5 9.63 12.20 -3.63
C LEU A 5 10.24 12.35 -2.23
N ASN A 6 11.46 12.86 -2.12
CA ASN A 6 12.20 12.94 -0.86
C ASN A 6 12.12 11.62 -0.05
N ALA A 7 12.36 10.51 -0.77
CA ALA A 7 12.16 9.18 -0.22
C ALA A 7 13.24 8.82 0.81
N VAL A 8 12.80 8.21 1.91
CA VAL A 8 13.68 7.68 2.95
C VAL A 8 13.40 6.18 3.12
N ILE A 9 14.47 5.39 3.09
CA ILE A 9 14.45 3.94 3.33
C ILE A 9 15.29 3.68 4.57
N HIS A 10 14.73 2.98 5.57
CA HIS A 10 15.41 2.75 6.84
C HIS A 10 14.95 1.45 7.53
N GLY A 11 15.61 1.08 8.64
CA GLY A 11 15.16 0.01 9.53
C GLY A 11 15.19 -1.37 8.86
N MET A 12 16.34 -1.80 8.31
CA MET A 12 16.47 -3.08 7.65
C MET A 12 16.30 -4.26 8.60
N VAL A 13 15.44 -5.19 8.22
CA VAL A 13 15.28 -6.50 8.84
C VAL A 13 15.61 -7.58 7.80
N LYS A 14 16.50 -8.51 8.15
CA LYS A 14 16.84 -9.68 7.33
C LYS A 14 16.01 -10.88 7.77
N ARG A 15 15.52 -11.64 6.81
CA ARG A 15 14.81 -12.91 6.98
C ARG A 15 15.29 -13.89 5.92
N GLU A 16 14.98 -15.15 6.11
CA GLU A 16 15.32 -16.16 5.12
C GLU A 16 14.75 -15.82 3.74
N GLY A 17 15.65 -15.63 2.76
CA GLY A 17 15.35 -15.34 1.36
C GLY A 17 14.92 -13.91 1.03
N PHE A 18 14.77 -13.00 2.02
CA PHE A 18 14.43 -11.61 1.76
C PHE A 18 14.92 -10.63 2.84
N THR A 19 14.94 -9.36 2.48
CA THR A 19 15.07 -8.23 3.41
C THR A 19 13.80 -7.38 3.39
N ALA A 20 13.50 -6.71 4.50
CA ALA A 20 12.39 -5.77 4.61
C ALA A 20 12.88 -4.45 5.22
N GLN A 21 12.48 -3.34 4.64
CA GLN A 21 12.83 -1.99 5.09
C GLN A 21 11.60 -1.11 5.14
N LYS A 22 11.50 -0.26 6.15
CA LYS A 22 10.50 0.80 6.18
C LYS A 22 10.83 1.84 5.12
N VAL A 23 9.80 2.40 4.52
CA VAL A 23 9.93 3.49 3.54
C VAL A 23 8.84 4.52 3.75
N TYR A 24 9.18 5.78 3.53
CA TYR A 24 8.22 6.85 3.32
C TYR A 24 8.72 7.82 2.26
N PHE A 25 7.80 8.46 1.54
CA PHE A 25 8.08 9.47 0.53
C PHE A 25 6.89 10.43 0.39
N GLN A 26 7.13 11.61 -0.18
CA GLN A 26 6.08 12.58 -0.44
C GLN A 26 5.38 12.29 -1.78
N SER A 27 4.06 12.18 -1.75
CA SER A 27 3.24 12.10 -2.97
C SER A 27 2.87 13.50 -3.49
N VAL A 28 2.58 14.40 -2.58
CA VAL A 28 2.49 15.85 -2.78
C VAL A 28 3.24 16.53 -1.63
N PRO A 29 3.60 17.82 -1.73
CA PRO A 29 4.32 18.52 -0.66
C PRO A 29 3.59 18.38 0.69
N GLY A 30 4.31 17.85 1.69
CA GLY A 30 3.79 17.68 3.04
C GLY A 30 2.85 16.47 3.25
N PHE A 31 2.51 15.71 2.20
CA PHE A 31 1.71 14.49 2.34
C PHE A 31 2.56 13.25 2.02
N TYR A 32 2.62 12.33 2.98
CA TYR A 32 3.52 11.20 2.94
C TYR A 32 2.81 9.89 2.66
N VAL A 33 3.43 9.06 1.83
CA VAL A 33 3.10 7.64 1.65
C VAL A 33 4.12 6.83 2.43
N THR A 34 3.64 5.86 3.18
CA THR A 34 4.45 4.96 4.02
C THR A 34 4.31 3.52 3.54
N GLY A 35 5.23 2.65 3.92
CA GLY A 35 5.15 1.25 3.56
C GLY A 35 6.34 0.42 3.98
N ILE A 36 6.37 -0.81 3.49
CA ILE A 36 7.51 -1.73 3.62
C ILE A 36 7.98 -2.13 2.22
N LEU A 37 9.27 -1.97 2.01
CA LEU A 37 9.98 -2.39 0.82
C LEU A 37 10.67 -3.73 1.09
N PHE A 38 10.27 -4.75 0.35
CA PHE A 38 10.87 -6.09 0.40
C PHE A 38 11.80 -6.26 -0.78
N ARG A 39 12.94 -6.89 -0.53
CA ARG A 39 13.91 -7.25 -1.57
C ARG A 39 14.32 -8.70 -1.44
N PRO A 40 14.56 -9.42 -2.54
CA PRO A 40 15.18 -10.73 -2.45
C PRO A 40 16.57 -10.61 -1.85
N GLN A 41 16.97 -11.60 -1.07
CA GLN A 41 18.33 -11.71 -0.57
C GLN A 41 19.24 -12.21 -1.71
N ASP A 42 20.46 -11.69 -1.78
CA ASP A 42 21.52 -12.14 -2.72
C ASP A 42 21.19 -11.99 -4.22
N ALA A 43 20.16 -11.26 -4.58
CA ALA A 43 19.85 -10.98 -5.98
C ALA A 43 20.85 -10.03 -6.62
N LYS A 44 21.14 -10.26 -7.90
CA LYS A 44 22.09 -9.48 -8.69
C LYS A 44 21.38 -8.80 -9.87
N GLY A 45 21.86 -7.63 -10.25
CA GLY A 45 21.35 -6.88 -11.39
C GLY A 45 20.01 -6.20 -11.12
N LYS A 46 19.33 -5.79 -12.18
CA LYS A 46 18.03 -5.15 -12.12
C LYS A 46 16.92 -6.17 -12.05
N LEU A 47 16.01 -6.02 -11.12
CA LEU A 47 14.94 -6.94 -10.79
C LEU A 47 13.57 -6.41 -11.24
N PRO A 48 12.61 -7.28 -11.52
CA PRO A 48 11.22 -6.86 -11.64
C PRO A 48 10.72 -6.30 -10.32
N ALA A 49 9.75 -5.38 -10.39
CA ALA A 49 9.15 -4.79 -9.20
C ALA A 49 7.63 -4.97 -9.17
N ILE A 50 7.09 -5.13 -7.96
CA ILE A 50 5.66 -5.31 -7.75
C ILE A 50 5.16 -4.31 -6.70
N LEU A 51 4.20 -3.49 -7.08
CA LEU A 51 3.45 -2.64 -6.17
C LEU A 51 2.26 -3.41 -5.61
N CYS A 52 2.12 -3.43 -4.29
CA CYS A 52 1.07 -4.16 -3.59
C CYS A 52 0.14 -3.19 -2.82
N PRO A 53 -0.85 -2.57 -3.45
CA PRO A 53 -1.92 -1.90 -2.73
C PRO A 53 -2.74 -2.92 -1.94
N HIS A 54 -3.18 -2.55 -0.73
CA HIS A 54 -3.99 -3.42 0.11
C HIS A 54 -5.45 -2.97 0.14
N GLY A 55 -6.36 -3.89 0.47
CA GLY A 55 -7.76 -3.60 0.76
C GLY A 55 -7.99 -3.30 2.25
N HIS A 56 -9.26 -3.35 2.67
CA HIS A 56 -9.65 -3.17 4.07
C HIS A 56 -8.88 -4.11 5.02
N GLY A 57 -8.67 -3.66 6.24
CA GLY A 57 -7.82 -4.33 7.22
C GLY A 57 -6.36 -3.84 7.20
N GLY A 58 -5.96 -3.07 6.20
CA GLY A 58 -4.63 -2.45 6.13
C GLY A 58 -3.50 -3.43 5.81
N ARG A 59 -2.29 -2.89 5.69
CA ARG A 59 -1.04 -3.65 5.48
C ARG A 59 -0.79 -4.66 6.60
N LEU A 60 -1.07 -4.26 7.83
CA LEU A 60 -0.83 -5.05 9.05
C LEU A 60 -2.02 -5.92 9.46
N GLN A 61 -2.97 -6.19 8.57
CA GLN A 61 -4.10 -7.07 8.88
C GLN A 61 -3.60 -8.41 9.43
N THR A 62 -4.15 -8.76 10.60
CA THR A 62 -3.94 -10.06 11.22
C THR A 62 -5.25 -10.84 11.26
N HIS A 63 -5.17 -12.15 11.00
CA HIS A 63 -6.27 -13.08 11.20
C HIS A 63 -6.18 -13.74 12.57
N SER A 64 -7.33 -14.04 13.18
CA SER A 64 -7.40 -14.85 14.38
C SER A 64 -6.94 -16.29 14.09
N GLU A 65 -6.49 -17.01 15.12
CA GLU A 65 -6.10 -18.40 14.96
C GLU A 65 -7.23 -19.26 14.41
N ALA A 66 -8.45 -19.07 14.91
CA ALA A 66 -9.63 -19.80 14.43
C ALA A 66 -9.86 -19.59 12.93
N LYS A 67 -9.72 -18.34 12.43
CA LYS A 67 -9.84 -18.06 11.00
C LYS A 67 -8.73 -18.74 10.20
N VAL A 68 -7.49 -18.69 10.64
CA VAL A 68 -6.37 -19.34 9.96
C VAL A 68 -6.57 -20.86 9.88
N LEU A 69 -7.02 -21.48 10.97
CA LEU A 69 -7.30 -22.92 10.99
C LEU A 69 -8.44 -23.28 10.04
N ASP A 70 -9.48 -22.45 9.94
CA ASP A 70 -10.56 -22.66 8.98
C ASP A 70 -10.08 -22.54 7.54
N GLU A 71 -9.25 -21.53 7.21
CA GLU A 71 -8.63 -21.37 5.89
C GLU A 71 -7.74 -22.57 5.53
N ILE A 72 -7.00 -23.13 6.50
CA ILE A 72 -6.22 -24.36 6.29
C ILE A 72 -7.15 -25.55 6.04
N ARG A 73 -8.22 -25.69 6.82
CA ARG A 73 -9.18 -26.80 6.69
C ARG A 73 -9.85 -26.83 5.31
N ILE A 74 -10.15 -25.66 4.73
CA ILE A 74 -10.78 -25.56 3.39
C ILE A 74 -9.76 -25.50 2.26
N GLY A 75 -8.45 -25.61 2.55
CA GLY A 75 -7.38 -25.60 1.55
C GLY A 75 -7.03 -24.22 0.97
N ALA A 76 -7.54 -23.13 1.54
CA ALA A 76 -7.22 -21.77 1.11
C ALA A 76 -5.87 -21.27 1.63
N GLU A 77 -5.35 -21.88 2.69
CA GLU A 77 -4.02 -21.61 3.27
C GLU A 77 -3.35 -22.95 3.63
N LYS A 78 -2.02 -22.94 3.73
CA LYS A 78 -1.23 -24.12 4.12
C LYS A 78 -0.50 -23.91 5.45
N PHE A 79 -0.11 -22.69 5.78
CA PHE A 79 0.78 -22.41 6.89
C PHE A 79 0.15 -21.40 7.86
N LYS A 80 0.24 -21.69 9.17
CA LYS A 80 -0.31 -20.80 10.20
C LYS A 80 0.32 -19.40 10.17
N GLU A 81 1.63 -19.32 9.96
CA GLU A 81 2.38 -18.08 9.96
C GLU A 81 1.97 -17.15 8.82
N SER A 82 1.86 -17.67 7.60
CA SER A 82 1.40 -16.90 6.44
C SER A 82 -0.06 -16.48 6.57
N GLY A 83 -0.92 -17.38 7.05
CA GLY A 83 -2.33 -17.11 7.26
C GLY A 83 -2.59 -16.00 8.28
N ARG A 84 -1.72 -15.83 9.29
CA ARG A 84 -1.87 -14.78 10.29
C ARG A 84 -1.70 -13.37 9.73
N MET A 85 -0.78 -13.17 8.78
CA MET A 85 -0.49 -11.86 8.17
C MET A 85 -0.43 -11.99 6.64
N PRO A 86 -1.54 -12.30 5.97
CA PRO A 86 -1.54 -12.76 4.57
C PRO A 86 -0.96 -11.72 3.60
N LYS A 87 -1.12 -10.42 3.87
CA LYS A 87 -0.59 -9.37 2.98
C LYS A 87 0.93 -9.26 3.08
N VAL A 88 1.47 -9.35 4.29
CA VAL A 88 2.92 -9.37 4.53
C VAL A 88 3.52 -10.65 3.98
N ALA A 89 2.88 -11.81 4.22
CA ALA A 89 3.30 -13.09 3.70
C ALA A 89 3.36 -13.09 2.16
N ARG A 90 2.34 -12.55 1.49
CA ARG A 90 2.33 -12.38 0.03
C ARG A 90 3.51 -11.54 -0.46
N ALA A 91 3.76 -10.38 0.17
CA ALA A 91 4.88 -9.53 -0.22
C ALA A 91 6.25 -10.22 -0.01
N ALA A 92 6.43 -10.92 1.12
CA ALA A 92 7.63 -11.70 1.40
C ALA A 92 7.83 -12.85 0.40
N THR A 93 6.75 -13.55 0.02
CA THR A 93 6.81 -14.62 -0.98
C THR A 93 7.19 -14.07 -2.35
N LEU A 94 6.59 -12.96 -2.78
CA LEU A 94 6.95 -12.32 -4.05
C LEU A 94 8.41 -11.85 -4.06
N ALA A 95 8.93 -11.39 -2.92
CA ALA A 95 10.35 -11.05 -2.80
C ALA A 95 11.24 -12.29 -2.92
N ARG A 96 10.91 -13.42 -2.26
CA ARG A 96 11.64 -14.68 -2.42
C ARG A 96 11.64 -15.20 -3.85
N LEU A 97 10.60 -14.87 -4.64
CA LEU A 97 10.51 -15.17 -6.06
C LEU A 97 11.33 -14.22 -6.95
N GLY A 98 12.16 -13.35 -6.36
CA GLY A 98 13.09 -12.51 -7.10
C GLY A 98 12.57 -11.11 -7.46
N ASN A 99 11.52 -10.62 -6.81
CA ASN A 99 10.97 -9.31 -7.10
C ASN A 99 11.31 -8.28 -5.99
N VAL A 100 11.49 -7.03 -6.37
CA VAL A 100 11.41 -5.90 -5.43
C VAL A 100 9.93 -5.59 -5.19
N VAL A 101 9.48 -5.59 -3.94
CA VAL A 101 8.05 -5.47 -3.64
C VAL A 101 7.80 -4.32 -2.69
N LEU A 102 6.94 -3.38 -3.08
CA LEU A 102 6.47 -2.32 -2.19
C LEU A 102 5.04 -2.62 -1.74
N LEU A 103 4.89 -2.94 -0.46
CA LEU A 103 3.60 -3.02 0.23
C LEU A 103 3.38 -1.69 0.96
N PHE A 104 2.71 -0.75 0.29
CA PHE A 104 2.50 0.61 0.82
C PHE A 104 1.17 0.74 1.55
N ASP A 105 1.08 1.73 2.42
CA ASP A 105 -0.12 2.04 3.18
C ASP A 105 -1.09 2.89 2.36
N MET A 106 -2.31 2.41 2.25
CA MET A 106 -3.40 3.24 1.77
C MET A 106 -3.82 4.25 2.84
N ILE A 107 -4.44 5.34 2.41
CA ILE A 107 -4.79 6.47 3.27
C ILE A 107 -5.61 5.99 4.48
N GLY A 108 -5.24 6.42 5.66
CA GLY A 108 -5.90 6.08 6.93
C GLY A 108 -5.50 4.73 7.53
N TYR A 109 -4.52 4.03 6.94
CA TYR A 109 -4.05 2.73 7.45
C TYR A 109 -2.60 2.76 7.90
N ALA A 110 -2.29 1.91 8.89
CA ALA A 110 -0.97 1.67 9.46
C ALA A 110 -0.25 2.99 9.80
N ASP A 111 0.80 3.36 9.08
CA ASP A 111 1.59 4.57 9.34
C ASP A 111 1.13 5.78 8.49
N ASN A 112 0.21 5.60 7.53
CA ASN A 112 -0.36 6.66 6.71
C ASN A 112 -1.63 7.24 7.38
N VAL A 113 -1.45 8.02 8.43
CA VAL A 113 -2.52 8.53 9.30
C VAL A 113 -2.70 10.05 9.26
N GLN A 114 -2.07 10.73 8.31
CA GLN A 114 -2.27 12.19 8.11
C GLN A 114 -3.74 12.52 7.79
N LEU A 115 -4.43 11.60 7.13
CA LEU A 115 -5.88 11.55 7.06
C LEU A 115 -6.34 10.31 7.83
N SER A 116 -7.21 10.49 8.82
CA SER A 116 -7.63 9.38 9.67
C SER A 116 -8.44 8.33 8.91
N TYR A 117 -8.46 7.11 9.43
CA TYR A 117 -9.31 6.05 8.90
C TYR A 117 -10.80 6.46 8.88
N GLN A 118 -11.25 7.13 9.93
CA GLN A 118 -12.63 7.60 10.03
C GLN A 118 -12.97 8.55 8.90
N LEU A 119 -12.08 9.49 8.61
CA LEU A 119 -12.26 10.45 7.53
C LEU A 119 -12.22 9.78 6.15
N ALA A 120 -11.27 8.87 5.93
CA ALA A 120 -11.05 8.26 4.63
C ALA A 120 -12.03 7.10 4.32
N HIS A 121 -12.52 6.36 5.36
CA HIS A 121 -13.26 5.11 5.17
C HIS A 121 -14.61 5.03 5.90
N ARG A 122 -14.98 6.05 6.69
CA ARG A 122 -16.24 6.12 7.43
C ARG A 122 -17.12 7.29 7.01
N PHE A 123 -16.94 7.77 5.79
CA PHE A 123 -17.64 8.94 5.26
C PHE A 123 -19.17 8.87 5.35
N ALA A 124 -19.77 7.69 5.37
CA ALA A 124 -21.21 7.55 5.61
C ALA A 124 -21.65 8.09 6.98
N LYS A 125 -20.76 8.05 7.99
CA LYS A 125 -20.98 8.65 9.31
C LYS A 125 -20.53 10.11 9.39
N GLN A 126 -19.77 10.58 8.43
CA GLN A 126 -19.21 11.94 8.39
C GLN A 126 -20.07 12.88 7.53
N ARG A 127 -20.97 12.35 6.71
CA ARG A 127 -21.87 13.17 5.87
C ARG A 127 -22.67 14.21 6.66
N PRO A 128 -23.30 13.89 7.80
CA PRO A 128 -23.97 14.92 8.61
C PRO A 128 -23.04 16.02 9.11
N GLU A 129 -21.79 15.67 9.43
CA GLU A 129 -20.77 16.61 9.89
C GLU A 129 -20.23 17.47 8.74
N MET A 130 -20.29 16.97 7.52
CA MET A 130 -19.87 17.68 6.30
C MET A 130 -20.93 18.68 5.79
N GLU A 131 -22.16 18.56 6.22
CA GLU A 131 -23.22 19.52 5.95
C GLU A 131 -23.18 20.74 6.89
N ASP A 132 -22.42 20.67 7.98
CA ASP A 132 -22.17 21.79 8.85
C ASP A 132 -21.09 22.70 8.27
N LYS A 133 -21.35 24.01 8.23
CA LYS A 133 -20.39 25.05 7.75
C LYS A 133 -19.03 25.04 8.44
N LYS A 134 -18.89 24.32 9.56
CA LYS A 134 -17.67 24.21 10.36
C LYS A 134 -16.88 22.94 10.09
N SER A 135 -17.44 21.96 9.40
CA SER A 135 -16.84 20.62 9.19
C SER A 135 -16.52 20.40 7.71
N TRP A 136 -15.41 20.89 7.29
CA TRP A 136 -14.92 20.68 5.94
C TRP A 136 -14.20 19.33 5.85
N GLY A 137 -14.67 18.46 4.98
CA GLY A 137 -14.04 17.17 4.71
C GLY A 137 -13.62 17.05 3.26
N LEU A 138 -12.90 15.96 2.95
CA LEU A 138 -12.50 15.57 1.58
C LEU A 138 -13.69 15.30 0.64
N TYR A 139 -14.90 15.33 1.15
CA TYR A 139 -16.15 15.14 0.41
C TYR A 139 -16.95 16.45 0.29
N SER A 140 -16.30 17.59 0.45
CA SER A 140 -16.96 18.88 0.26
C SER A 140 -17.29 19.08 -1.22
N THR A 141 -18.39 19.78 -1.51
CA THR A 141 -18.75 20.20 -2.88
C THR A 141 -17.60 20.90 -3.59
N GLN A 142 -16.76 21.62 -2.85
CA GLN A 142 -15.60 22.31 -3.41
C GLN A 142 -14.47 21.37 -3.81
N ALA A 143 -14.24 20.27 -3.08
CA ALA A 143 -13.30 19.24 -3.47
C ALA A 143 -13.79 18.53 -4.75
N GLU A 144 -15.07 18.21 -4.81
CA GLU A 144 -15.70 17.59 -5.99
C GLU A 144 -15.62 18.50 -7.22
N LEU A 145 -15.92 19.78 -7.08
CA LEU A 145 -15.80 20.77 -8.16
C LEU A 145 -14.35 20.91 -8.69
N ARG A 146 -13.35 20.53 -7.90
CA ARG A 146 -11.94 20.51 -8.30
C ARG A 146 -11.47 19.09 -8.67
N LEU A 147 -12.37 18.17 -8.89
CA LEU A 147 -12.09 16.75 -9.18
C LEU A 147 -11.18 16.09 -8.13
N GLN A 148 -11.26 16.55 -6.88
CA GLN A 148 -10.50 16.00 -5.77
C GLN A 148 -11.37 15.03 -4.97
N SER A 149 -10.85 13.83 -4.75
CA SER A 149 -11.50 12.78 -3.98
C SER A 149 -10.47 11.92 -3.27
N ILE A 150 -10.89 11.16 -2.27
CA ILE A 150 -10.05 10.13 -1.62
C ILE A 150 -9.54 9.13 -2.66
N MET A 151 -10.38 8.73 -3.61
CA MET A 151 -9.97 7.83 -4.69
C MET A 151 -8.87 8.46 -5.55
N GLY A 152 -9.03 9.71 -5.95
CA GLY A 152 -8.03 10.43 -6.73
C GLY A 152 -6.70 10.57 -5.98
N LEU A 153 -6.73 10.96 -4.70
CA LEU A 153 -5.53 11.07 -3.87
C LEU A 153 -4.87 9.71 -3.65
N GLN A 154 -5.67 8.66 -3.43
CA GLN A 154 -5.15 7.30 -3.27
C GLN A 154 -4.49 6.78 -4.55
N THR A 155 -5.10 7.04 -5.72
CA THR A 155 -4.52 6.68 -7.02
C THR A 155 -3.25 7.46 -7.29
N TRP A 156 -3.23 8.76 -6.94
CA TRP A 156 -2.02 9.56 -7.03
C TRP A 156 -0.89 9.02 -6.15
N ASN A 157 -1.19 8.62 -4.92
CA ASN A 157 -0.24 7.94 -4.05
C ASN A 157 0.33 6.68 -4.70
N GLY A 158 -0.52 5.89 -5.37
CA GLY A 158 -0.11 4.71 -6.13
C GLY A 158 0.81 5.05 -7.31
N ILE A 159 0.50 6.10 -8.08
CA ILE A 159 1.37 6.59 -9.17
C ILE A 159 2.73 6.99 -8.62
N ARG A 160 2.77 7.73 -7.51
CA ARG A 160 4.01 8.14 -6.86
C ARG A 160 4.80 6.96 -6.28
N ALA A 161 4.10 5.92 -5.84
CA ALA A 161 4.72 4.65 -5.41
C ALA A 161 5.36 3.90 -6.58
N LEU A 162 4.75 3.94 -7.77
CA LEU A 162 5.37 3.42 -8.99
C LEU A 162 6.60 4.25 -9.41
N ASP A 163 6.54 5.60 -9.32
CA ASP A 163 7.70 6.46 -9.57
C ASP A 163 8.85 6.13 -8.59
N PHE A 164 8.53 5.90 -7.31
CA PHE A 164 9.52 5.49 -6.31
C PHE A 164 10.19 4.17 -6.69
N LEU A 165 9.41 3.13 -7.04
CA LEU A 165 9.95 1.83 -7.46
C LEU A 165 10.80 1.95 -8.72
N ALA A 166 10.33 2.67 -9.73
CA ALA A 166 11.06 2.87 -10.98
C ALA A 166 12.39 3.63 -10.80
N GLY A 167 12.48 4.47 -9.77
CA GLY A 167 13.69 5.22 -9.41
C GLY A 167 14.72 4.41 -8.61
N LEU A 168 14.40 3.20 -8.13
CA LEU A 168 15.35 2.39 -7.37
C LEU A 168 16.45 1.82 -8.29
N PRO A 169 17.72 1.83 -7.85
CA PRO A 169 18.84 1.40 -8.69
C PRO A 169 18.81 -0.09 -9.05
N ASP A 170 18.17 -0.90 -8.21
CA ASP A 170 18.03 -2.34 -8.34
C ASP A 170 16.72 -2.78 -9.03
N VAL A 171 15.92 -1.85 -9.54
CA VAL A 171 14.67 -2.15 -10.25
C VAL A 171 14.83 -1.95 -11.77
N ASP A 172 14.23 -2.88 -12.53
CA ASP A 172 14.01 -2.71 -13.97
C ASP A 172 12.64 -2.06 -14.22
N PRO A 173 12.58 -0.77 -14.61
CA PRO A 173 11.32 -0.06 -14.78
C PRO A 173 10.45 -0.59 -15.94
N LYS A 174 10.98 -1.47 -16.79
CA LYS A 174 10.23 -2.16 -17.86
C LYS A 174 9.54 -3.42 -17.38
N ARG A 175 9.85 -3.90 -16.18
CA ARG A 175 9.29 -5.13 -15.58
C ARG A 175 8.60 -4.81 -14.27
N MET A 176 7.56 -4.00 -14.33
CA MET A 176 6.77 -3.60 -13.16
C MET A 176 5.36 -4.16 -13.25
N ALA A 177 4.82 -4.54 -12.10
CA ALA A 177 3.45 -5.04 -11.96
C ALA A 177 2.77 -4.43 -10.73
N VAL A 178 1.44 -4.49 -10.72
CA VAL A 178 0.61 -4.12 -9.57
C VAL A 178 -0.30 -5.28 -9.22
N THR A 179 -0.46 -5.60 -7.93
CA THR A 179 -1.37 -6.64 -7.46
C THR A 179 -2.00 -6.30 -6.13
N GLY A 180 -3.31 -6.41 -6.04
CA GLY A 180 -4.06 -6.14 -4.82
C GLY A 180 -5.45 -6.77 -4.84
N GLY A 181 -6.07 -6.88 -3.68
CA GLY A 181 -7.43 -7.37 -3.50
C GLY A 181 -8.34 -6.32 -2.89
N SER A 182 -9.67 -6.38 -3.14
CA SER A 182 -10.67 -5.43 -2.63
C SER A 182 -10.33 -3.99 -3.06
N GLY A 183 -10.23 -3.04 -2.15
CA GLY A 183 -9.77 -1.67 -2.44
C GLY A 183 -8.39 -1.63 -3.13
N GLY A 184 -7.50 -2.57 -2.79
CA GLY A 184 -6.24 -2.75 -3.51
C GLY A 184 -6.44 -3.28 -4.94
N GLY A 185 -7.48 -4.06 -5.20
CA GLY A 185 -7.88 -4.49 -6.54
C GLY A 185 -8.34 -3.30 -7.39
N THR A 186 -9.15 -2.40 -6.83
CA THR A 186 -9.53 -1.14 -7.49
C THR A 186 -8.29 -0.33 -7.89
N GLN A 187 -7.33 -0.18 -6.97
CA GLN A 187 -6.07 0.51 -7.29
C GLN A 187 -5.25 -0.25 -8.34
N THR A 188 -5.26 -1.57 -8.33
CA THR A 188 -4.58 -2.38 -9.34
C THR A 188 -5.11 -2.09 -10.75
N ILE A 189 -6.43 -1.99 -10.92
CA ILE A 189 -7.06 -1.65 -12.20
C ILE A 189 -6.68 -0.22 -12.63
N LEU A 190 -6.81 0.76 -11.73
CA LEU A 190 -6.52 2.16 -12.03
C LEU A 190 -5.04 2.44 -12.34
N LEU A 191 -4.13 1.68 -11.75
CA LEU A 191 -2.68 1.84 -11.96
C LEU A 191 -2.14 1.00 -13.11
N GLY A 192 -2.89 0.01 -13.57
CA GLY A 192 -2.55 -0.84 -14.71
C GLY A 192 -3.07 -0.34 -16.06
N ALA A 193 -3.97 0.66 -16.03
CA ALA A 193 -4.51 1.32 -17.23
C ALA A 193 -3.61 2.45 -17.69
#